data_b78dd0d78ebadd4e2b1f29e9e68e3eca
#
_entry.id   b78dd0d78ebadd4e2b1f29e9e68e3eca
#
_cell.length_a   1.000
_cell.length_b   1.000
_cell.length_c   1.000
_cell.angle_alpha   90.00
_cell.angle_beta   90.00
_cell.angle_gamma   90.00
#
_symmetry.space_group_name_H-M   'P 1'
#
loop_
_entity.id
_entity.type
_entity.pdbx_description
1 polymer ?
#
loop_
_entity_poly.entity_id
_entity_poly.type
_entity_poly.pdbx_seq_one_letter_code
_entity_poly.pdbx_strand_id
1 'polypeptide(L)'
;EYVTAESIEEEKARIAEEEKAREDAKKAAQAAEERMKAKEKAKEGKNAEITDKSTSSESTASQQATVSSSGSGLGQSVANYAVKFVGNPYVYGGTSLTNGADCSGFIWAVYRQYGYGLPRNSAAMRSAGREVSYEAAQAGDIVCYAGHVALYLGGGRIVHASTARTGIKYGYANYKPILTIRRIVG
;
A
#
# COMPACT_ATOMS: atom_id res chain seq x y z
N GLU A 1 29.45 -13.00 23.03
CA GLU A 1 29.38 -12.42 21.68
C GLU A 1 29.62 -10.92 21.81
N TYR A 2 30.74 -10.45 21.28
CA TYR A 2 31.11 -9.04 21.29
C TYR A 2 30.37 -8.34 20.15
N VAL A 3 29.40 -7.50 20.49
CA VAL A 3 28.79 -6.55 19.56
C VAL A 3 29.87 -5.48 19.30
N THR A 4 30.40 -5.42 18.11
CA THR A 4 31.43 -4.46 17.72
C THR A 4 30.89 -3.04 17.70
N ALA A 5 31.71 -2.05 18.04
CA ALA A 5 31.32 -0.64 18.08
C ALA A 5 30.72 -0.14 16.74
N GLU A 6 31.13 -0.73 15.63
CA GLU A 6 30.56 -0.46 14.28
C GLU A 6 29.09 -0.84 14.17
N SER A 7 28.63 -1.92 14.81
CA SER A 7 27.21 -2.31 14.76
C SER A 7 26.30 -1.37 15.56
N ILE A 8 26.83 -0.71 16.58
CA ILE A 8 26.08 0.27 17.40
C ILE A 8 25.96 1.59 16.63
N GLU A 9 26.93 1.96 15.86
CA GLU A 9 26.93 3.21 15.06
C GLU A 9 26.02 3.07 13.83
N GLU A 10 26.03 1.93 13.18
CA GLU A 10 25.09 1.60 12.10
C GLU A 10 23.64 1.52 12.60
N GLU A 11 23.43 0.98 13.78
CA GLU A 11 22.09 0.92 14.39
C GLU A 11 21.59 2.31 14.77
N LYS A 12 22.44 3.19 15.31
CA LYS A 12 22.12 4.58 15.60
C LYS A 12 21.84 5.38 14.33
N ALA A 13 22.62 5.20 13.26
CA ALA A 13 22.39 5.84 11.97
C ALA A 13 21.06 5.42 11.36
N ARG A 14 20.71 4.13 11.45
CA ARG A 14 19.44 3.60 10.96
C ARG A 14 18.24 4.11 11.75
N ILE A 15 18.37 4.22 13.09
CA ILE A 15 17.34 4.79 13.96
C ILE A 15 17.14 6.29 13.65
N ALA A 16 18.22 7.04 13.45
CA ALA A 16 18.15 8.46 13.11
C ALA A 16 17.51 8.71 11.72
N GLU A 17 17.81 7.84 10.75
CA GLU A 17 17.20 7.89 9.42
C GLU A 17 15.70 7.53 9.46
N GLU A 18 15.33 6.54 10.28
CA GLU A 18 13.95 6.15 10.50
C GLU A 18 13.15 7.25 11.23
N GLU A 19 13.78 7.91 12.21
CA GLU A 19 13.16 9.00 12.96
C GLU A 19 12.95 10.24 12.08
N LYS A 20 13.93 10.57 11.23
CA LYS A 20 13.82 11.63 10.23
C LYS A 20 12.75 11.32 9.18
N ALA A 21 12.70 10.10 8.69
CA ALA A 21 11.65 9.66 7.76
C ALA A 21 10.26 9.71 8.40
N ARG A 22 10.17 9.42 9.70
CA ARG A 22 8.94 9.51 10.49
C ARG A 22 8.47 10.96 10.67
N GLU A 23 9.40 11.87 10.88
CA GLU A 23 9.10 13.30 11.03
C GLU A 23 8.68 13.94 9.71
N ASP A 24 9.34 13.61 8.60
CA ASP A 24 8.99 14.03 7.26
C ASP A 24 7.63 13.46 6.82
N ALA A 25 7.33 12.21 7.15
CA ALA A 25 6.02 11.59 6.91
C ALA A 25 4.90 12.29 7.71
N LYS A 26 5.18 12.71 8.95
CA LYS A 26 4.23 13.42 9.81
C LYS A 26 3.91 14.82 9.25
N LYS A 27 4.92 15.55 8.77
CA LYS A 27 4.75 16.84 8.10
C LYS A 27 3.98 16.72 6.78
N ALA A 28 4.26 15.69 5.99
CA ALA A 28 3.55 15.43 4.74
C ALA A 28 2.08 15.05 4.97
N ALA A 29 1.78 14.30 6.05
CA ALA A 29 0.41 13.95 6.43
C ALA A 29 -0.40 15.17 6.85
N GLN A 30 0.20 16.09 7.63
CA GLN A 30 -0.44 17.35 8.02
C GLN A 30 -0.74 18.24 6.82
N ALA A 31 0.21 18.35 5.87
CA ALA A 31 0.01 19.12 4.65
C ALA A 31 -1.06 18.51 3.72
N ALA A 32 -1.18 17.16 3.71
CA ALA A 32 -2.22 16.47 2.95
C ALA A 32 -3.62 16.70 3.57
N GLU A 33 -3.70 16.70 4.90
CA GLU A 33 -4.95 16.94 5.63
C GLU A 33 -5.44 18.40 5.43
N GLU A 34 -4.55 19.38 5.44
CA GLU A 34 -4.86 20.76 5.14
C GLU A 34 -5.37 20.96 3.70
N ARG A 35 -4.75 20.27 2.74
CA ARG A 35 -5.18 20.29 1.33
C ARG A 35 -6.55 19.64 1.13
N MET A 36 -6.89 18.62 1.88
CA MET A 36 -8.20 17.98 1.85
C MET A 36 -9.26 18.88 2.44
N LYS A 37 -9.01 19.52 3.58
CA LYS A 37 -9.91 20.51 4.20
C LYS A 37 -10.15 21.73 3.30
N ALA A 38 -9.11 22.17 2.57
CA ALA A 38 -9.24 23.26 1.61
C ALA A 38 -10.09 22.87 0.39
N LYS A 39 -9.99 21.62 -0.09
CA LYS A 39 -10.82 21.10 -1.20
C LYS A 39 -12.26 20.87 -0.80
N GLU A 40 -12.52 20.48 0.43
CA GLU A 40 -13.87 20.30 0.97
C GLU A 40 -14.59 21.64 1.11
N LYS A 41 -13.90 22.67 1.64
CA LYS A 41 -14.41 24.03 1.71
C LYS A 41 -14.68 24.67 0.34
N ALA A 42 -13.92 24.28 -0.69
CA ALA A 42 -14.13 24.75 -2.07
C ALA A 42 -15.29 24.04 -2.77
N LYS A 43 -15.71 22.87 -2.31
CA LYS A 43 -16.88 22.13 -2.83
C LYS A 43 -18.20 22.62 -2.23
N GLU A 44 -18.19 23.07 -0.99
CA GLU A 44 -19.39 23.58 -0.31
C GLU A 44 -19.86 24.92 -0.88
N GLY A 45 -18.99 25.68 -1.54
CA GLY A 45 -19.32 26.98 -2.16
C GLY A 45 -19.89 26.91 -3.59
N LYS A 46 -20.09 25.71 -4.18
CA LYS A 46 -20.54 25.55 -5.58
C LYS A 46 -21.77 24.66 -5.77
N ASN A 47 -22.56 24.43 -4.76
CA ASN A 47 -23.81 23.69 -4.92
C ASN A 47 -25.06 24.57 -4.74
N ALA A 48 -25.16 25.57 -5.60
CA ALA A 48 -26.42 26.25 -5.87
C ALA A 48 -26.52 26.46 -7.39
N GLU A 49 -27.55 25.86 -7.96
CA GLU A 49 -28.02 26.00 -9.35
C GLU A 49 -27.30 25.15 -10.42
N ILE A 50 -27.96 24.10 -10.86
CA ILE A 50 -28.58 23.94 -12.18
C ILE A 50 -29.13 22.53 -12.33
N THR A 51 -30.40 22.44 -12.54
CA THR A 51 -31.20 21.29 -12.98
C THR A 51 -30.95 20.99 -14.46
N ASP A 52 -30.93 19.67 -14.75
CA ASP A 52 -31.38 19.04 -16.01
C ASP A 52 -30.50 19.17 -17.29
N LYS A 53 -29.93 18.11 -17.73
CA LYS A 53 -30.22 17.41 -18.98
C LYS A 53 -29.24 16.30 -19.30
N SER A 54 -29.86 15.17 -19.57
CA SER A 54 -29.41 13.95 -20.22
C SER A 54 -28.36 14.11 -21.34
N THR A 55 -27.45 13.15 -21.42
CA THR A 55 -27.04 12.35 -22.58
C THR A 55 -25.53 12.17 -22.73
N SER A 56 -25.12 10.89 -22.62
CA SER A 56 -24.18 10.15 -23.45
C SER A 56 -22.71 10.59 -23.58
N SER A 57 -21.85 9.63 -23.24
CA SER A 57 -20.62 9.24 -23.92
C SER A 57 -19.44 10.21 -23.94
N GLU A 58 -18.35 9.91 -23.22
CA GLU A 58 -17.12 9.47 -23.87
C GLU A 58 -16.03 9.13 -22.85
N SER A 59 -15.54 7.95 -23.04
CA SER A 59 -14.37 7.30 -22.50
C SER A 59 -13.16 8.21 -22.33
N THR A 60 -12.66 8.30 -21.08
CA THR A 60 -11.25 8.57 -20.85
C THR A 60 -10.62 7.28 -20.32
N ALA A 61 -9.74 6.72 -21.13
CA ALA A 61 -9.04 5.47 -20.90
C ALA A 61 -8.20 5.55 -19.60
N SER A 62 -8.77 5.10 -18.50
CA SER A 62 -7.99 4.61 -17.38
C SER A 62 -7.24 3.37 -17.86
N GLN A 63 -5.91 3.42 -17.83
CA GLN A 63 -5.07 2.24 -18.01
C GLN A 63 -5.38 1.25 -16.87
N GLN A 64 -6.39 0.47 -17.09
CA GLN A 64 -6.74 -0.69 -16.30
C GLN A 64 -5.65 -1.73 -16.55
N ALA A 65 -4.66 -1.79 -15.64
CA ALA A 65 -3.71 -2.88 -15.63
C ALA A 65 -4.52 -4.17 -15.44
N THR A 66 -4.64 -4.95 -16.51
CA THR A 66 -5.28 -6.27 -16.46
C THR A 66 -4.50 -7.14 -15.49
N VAL A 67 -5.13 -7.51 -14.39
CA VAL A 67 -4.57 -8.43 -13.41
C VAL A 67 -4.61 -9.81 -14.04
N SER A 68 -3.44 -10.36 -14.37
CA SER A 68 -3.34 -11.70 -14.98
C SER A 68 -3.96 -12.74 -14.05
N SER A 69 -4.92 -13.49 -14.56
CA SER A 69 -5.74 -14.46 -13.84
C SER A 69 -5.00 -15.76 -13.51
N SER A 70 -4.02 -15.70 -12.60
CA SER A 70 -3.36 -16.87 -12.00
C SER A 70 -3.46 -16.78 -10.48
N GLY A 71 -4.65 -16.95 -9.94
CA GLY A 71 -4.85 -16.90 -8.49
C GLY A 71 -6.11 -17.64 -8.08
N SER A 72 -6.20 -18.03 -6.81
CA SER A 72 -7.48 -18.42 -6.25
C SER A 72 -8.49 -17.26 -6.43
N GLY A 73 -9.74 -17.53 -6.66
CA GLY A 73 -10.75 -16.47 -6.88
C GLY A 73 -10.76 -15.42 -5.77
N LEU A 74 -10.40 -15.81 -4.53
CA LEU A 74 -10.32 -14.89 -3.40
C LEU A 74 -9.04 -14.02 -3.44
N GLY A 75 -7.88 -14.58 -3.79
CA GLY A 75 -6.65 -13.81 -3.95
C GLY A 75 -6.78 -12.74 -5.04
N GLN A 76 -7.42 -13.09 -6.15
CA GLN A 76 -7.74 -12.14 -7.21
C GLN A 76 -8.69 -11.03 -6.71
N SER A 77 -9.69 -11.38 -5.89
CA SER A 77 -10.63 -10.42 -5.32
C SER A 77 -9.92 -9.44 -4.37
N VAL A 78 -9.00 -9.94 -3.55
CA VAL A 78 -8.13 -9.12 -2.67
C VAL A 78 -7.29 -8.14 -3.49
N ALA A 79 -6.66 -8.62 -4.57
CA ALA A 79 -5.87 -7.78 -5.47
C ALA A 79 -6.71 -6.71 -6.16
N ASN A 80 -7.87 -7.07 -6.70
CA ASN A 80 -8.81 -6.15 -7.34
C ASN A 80 -9.36 -5.10 -6.38
N TYR A 81 -9.54 -5.46 -5.11
CA TYR A 81 -9.95 -4.52 -4.08
C TYR A 81 -8.83 -3.53 -3.75
N ALA A 82 -7.60 -4.02 -3.59
CA ALA A 82 -6.45 -3.20 -3.24
C ALA A 82 -6.15 -2.11 -4.28
N VAL A 83 -6.28 -2.40 -5.56
CA VAL A 83 -5.96 -1.45 -6.64
C VAL A 83 -6.91 -0.25 -6.69
N LYS A 84 -8.11 -0.35 -6.08
CA LYS A 84 -9.07 0.77 -5.99
C LYS A 84 -8.54 1.95 -5.16
N PHE A 85 -7.53 1.72 -4.35
CA PHE A 85 -6.95 2.73 -3.45
C PHE A 85 -5.66 3.35 -3.98
N VAL A 86 -5.25 3.03 -5.20
CA VAL A 86 -4.11 3.66 -5.86
C VAL A 86 -4.35 5.17 -5.99
N GLY A 87 -3.33 5.96 -5.62
CA GLY A 87 -3.42 7.42 -5.57
C GLY A 87 -3.77 7.98 -4.19
N ASN A 88 -4.22 7.16 -3.24
CA ASN A 88 -4.48 7.60 -1.87
C ASN A 88 -3.17 7.81 -1.09
N PRO A 89 -3.18 8.65 -0.05
CA PRO A 89 -1.97 9.05 0.64
C PRO A 89 -1.32 7.93 1.44
N TYR A 90 0.00 8.04 1.62
CA TYR A 90 0.74 7.27 2.61
C TYR A 90 0.77 8.04 3.93
N VAL A 91 0.44 7.36 5.03
CA VAL A 91 0.60 7.89 6.40
C VAL A 91 1.28 6.82 7.25
N TYR A 92 2.43 7.17 7.83
CA TYR A 92 3.15 6.25 8.71
C TYR A 92 2.29 5.86 9.93
N GLY A 93 2.19 4.54 10.21
CA GLY A 93 1.31 4.02 11.24
C GLY A 93 -0.19 4.03 10.89
N GLY A 94 -0.55 4.61 9.75
CA GLY A 94 -1.94 4.68 9.27
C GLY A 94 -2.48 3.33 8.78
N THR A 95 -3.81 3.20 8.86
CA THR A 95 -4.55 2.00 8.42
C THR A 95 -5.74 2.33 7.55
N SER A 96 -5.97 3.60 7.25
CA SER A 96 -7.09 4.04 6.42
C SER A 96 -6.74 3.91 4.94
N LEU A 97 -7.51 3.13 4.21
CA LEU A 97 -7.31 2.94 2.77
C LEU A 97 -7.54 4.22 1.97
N THR A 98 -8.30 5.18 2.50
CA THR A 98 -8.64 6.45 1.85
C THR A 98 -7.89 7.65 2.41
N ASN A 99 -7.71 7.71 3.75
CA ASN A 99 -7.12 8.87 4.43
C ASN A 99 -5.62 8.69 4.73
N GLY A 100 -5.08 7.51 4.48
CA GLY A 100 -3.67 7.21 4.58
C GLY A 100 -3.35 5.93 5.34
N ALA A 101 -2.48 5.13 4.74
CA ALA A 101 -1.97 3.90 5.30
C ALA A 101 -0.45 3.80 5.05
N ASP A 102 0.27 3.16 5.95
CA ASP A 102 1.63 2.71 5.67
C ASP A 102 1.60 1.36 4.93
N CYS A 103 2.77 0.83 4.57
CA CYS A 103 2.86 -0.41 3.78
C CYS A 103 2.14 -1.60 4.43
N SER A 104 2.35 -1.82 5.71
CA SER A 104 1.71 -2.91 6.46
C SER A 104 0.25 -2.59 6.81
N GLY A 105 -0.08 -1.34 7.06
CA GLY A 105 -1.44 -0.88 7.30
C GLY A 105 -2.35 -1.02 6.08
N PHE A 106 -1.81 -0.76 4.91
CA PHE A 106 -2.49 -0.98 3.64
C PHE A 106 -2.86 -2.46 3.46
N ILE A 107 -1.87 -3.36 3.59
CA ILE A 107 -2.09 -4.81 3.47
C ILE A 107 -3.06 -5.31 4.56
N TRP A 108 -2.85 -4.89 5.80
CA TRP A 108 -3.71 -5.24 6.92
C TRP A 108 -5.17 -4.83 6.68
N ALA A 109 -5.42 -3.60 6.23
CA ALA A 109 -6.76 -3.08 5.98
C ALA A 109 -7.46 -3.77 4.81
N VAL A 110 -6.71 -4.07 3.73
CA VAL A 110 -7.22 -4.82 2.58
C VAL A 110 -7.65 -6.23 3.00
N TYR A 111 -6.80 -6.97 3.72
CA TYR A 111 -7.13 -8.33 4.15
C TYR A 111 -8.23 -8.38 5.21
N ARG A 112 -8.32 -7.38 6.08
CA ARG A 112 -9.38 -7.25 7.07
C ARG A 112 -10.77 -7.16 6.43
N GLN A 113 -10.88 -6.54 5.26
CA GLN A 113 -12.14 -6.50 4.48
C GLN A 113 -12.67 -7.89 4.13
N TYR A 114 -11.77 -8.88 4.03
CA TYR A 114 -12.09 -10.28 3.75
C TYR A 114 -12.09 -11.18 4.99
N GLY A 115 -12.03 -10.58 6.20
CA GLY A 115 -12.08 -11.32 7.47
C GLY A 115 -10.73 -11.92 7.92
N TYR A 116 -9.61 -11.57 7.27
CA TYR A 116 -8.29 -12.05 7.66
C TYR A 116 -7.57 -11.05 8.57
N GLY A 117 -7.17 -11.53 9.75
CA GLY A 117 -6.33 -10.79 10.68
C GLY A 117 -4.85 -10.97 10.35
N LEU A 118 -4.14 -9.89 10.07
CA LEU A 118 -2.71 -9.89 9.81
C LEU A 118 -1.96 -9.09 10.88
N PRO A 119 -0.66 -9.40 11.12
CA PRO A 119 0.18 -8.55 11.95
C PRO A 119 0.28 -7.13 11.39
N ARG A 120 0.39 -6.13 12.28
CA ARG A 120 0.38 -4.71 11.90
C ARG A 120 1.76 -4.15 11.53
N ASN A 121 2.77 -5.00 11.39
CA ASN A 121 4.11 -4.58 10.96
C ASN A 121 4.67 -5.50 9.87
N SER A 122 5.52 -4.95 9.03
CA SER A 122 6.08 -5.65 7.86
C SER A 122 6.99 -6.83 8.24
N ALA A 123 7.68 -6.76 9.38
CA ALA A 123 8.54 -7.84 9.84
C ALA A 123 7.74 -9.07 10.25
N ALA A 124 6.68 -8.89 11.04
CA ALA A 124 5.80 -9.99 11.48
C ALA A 124 4.98 -10.58 10.33
N MET A 125 4.68 -9.81 9.29
CA MET A 125 4.00 -10.33 8.09
C MET A 125 4.81 -11.38 7.34
N ARG A 126 6.14 -11.45 7.51
CA ARG A 126 7.00 -12.50 6.95
C ARG A 126 6.69 -13.90 7.44
N SER A 127 6.01 -14.02 8.57
CA SER A 127 5.60 -15.29 9.16
C SER A 127 4.09 -15.56 9.03
N ALA A 128 3.35 -14.70 8.32
CA ALA A 128 1.93 -14.88 8.10
C ALA A 128 1.66 -15.90 6.99
N GLY A 129 0.59 -16.68 7.10
CA GLY A 129 0.20 -17.67 6.11
C GLY A 129 1.30 -18.68 5.77
N ARG A 130 1.33 -19.14 4.52
CA ARG A 130 2.36 -20.07 4.01
C ARG A 130 3.32 -19.37 3.06
N GLU A 131 4.57 -19.84 3.03
CA GLU A 131 5.56 -19.38 2.07
C GLU A 131 5.30 -19.96 0.69
N VAL A 132 5.55 -19.13 -0.33
CA VAL A 132 5.51 -19.54 -1.74
C VAL A 132 6.73 -19.00 -2.47
N SER A 133 7.19 -19.70 -3.51
CA SER A 133 8.28 -19.20 -4.36
C SER A 133 7.77 -18.06 -5.26
N TYR A 134 8.70 -17.30 -5.83
CA TYR A 134 8.35 -16.21 -6.75
C TYR A 134 7.62 -16.73 -7.99
N GLU A 135 8.02 -17.88 -8.51
CA GLU A 135 7.42 -18.52 -9.68
C GLU A 135 5.99 -18.99 -9.42
N ALA A 136 5.71 -19.36 -8.17
CA ALA A 136 4.38 -19.78 -7.73
C ALA A 136 3.52 -18.63 -7.19
N ALA A 137 4.04 -17.39 -7.20
CA ALA A 137 3.33 -16.24 -6.69
C ALA A 137 2.08 -15.93 -7.51
N GLN A 138 1.00 -15.66 -6.81
CA GLN A 138 -0.32 -15.39 -7.39
C GLN A 138 -0.88 -14.06 -6.88
N ALA A 139 -1.82 -13.49 -7.62
CA ALA A 139 -2.53 -12.29 -7.19
C ALA A 139 -3.12 -12.47 -5.78
N GLY A 140 -2.91 -11.50 -4.92
CA GLY A 140 -3.26 -11.55 -3.51
C GLY A 140 -2.13 -12.02 -2.58
N ASP A 141 -1.01 -12.56 -3.06
CA ASP A 141 0.13 -12.88 -2.20
C ASP A 141 0.81 -11.61 -1.66
N ILE A 142 1.40 -11.71 -0.48
CA ILE A 142 2.15 -10.61 0.14
C ILE A 142 3.63 -10.78 -0.18
N VAL A 143 4.23 -9.81 -0.86
CA VAL A 143 5.67 -9.75 -1.11
C VAL A 143 6.33 -8.99 0.03
N CYS A 144 7.28 -9.63 0.72
CA CYS A 144 7.96 -9.08 1.88
C CYS A 144 9.40 -8.71 1.54
N TYR A 145 9.78 -7.50 1.91
CA TYR A 145 11.13 -6.94 1.76
C TYR A 145 11.71 -6.53 3.11
N ALA A 146 12.95 -6.10 3.14
CA ALA A 146 13.52 -5.46 4.32
C ALA A 146 12.76 -4.16 4.62
N GLY A 147 12.06 -4.12 5.77
CA GLY A 147 11.29 -2.97 6.23
C GLY A 147 10.04 -2.61 5.41
N HIS A 148 9.60 -3.46 4.47
CA HIS A 148 8.48 -3.13 3.59
C HIS A 148 7.68 -4.36 3.15
N VAL A 149 6.41 -4.14 2.80
CA VAL A 149 5.53 -5.17 2.22
C VAL A 149 4.70 -4.58 1.07
N ALA A 150 4.31 -5.44 0.14
CA ALA A 150 3.47 -5.12 -1.00
C ALA A 150 2.50 -6.25 -1.31
N LEU A 151 1.42 -5.96 -2.00
CA LEU A 151 0.48 -6.96 -2.51
C LEU A 151 0.81 -7.31 -3.95
N TYR A 152 0.96 -8.59 -4.23
CA TYR A 152 1.23 -9.09 -5.58
C TYR A 152 -0.05 -9.11 -6.43
N LEU A 153 0.08 -8.65 -7.66
CA LEU A 153 -1.03 -8.54 -8.61
C LEU A 153 -0.98 -9.57 -9.74
N GLY A 154 0.10 -10.38 -9.76
CA GLY A 154 0.41 -11.23 -10.90
C GLY A 154 1.35 -10.56 -11.90
N GLY A 155 2.02 -11.37 -12.75
CA GLY A 155 2.89 -10.87 -13.82
C GLY A 155 4.05 -9.98 -13.34
N GLY A 156 4.57 -10.21 -12.14
CA GLY A 156 5.64 -9.40 -11.57
C GLY A 156 5.21 -8.03 -11.05
N ARG A 157 3.91 -7.71 -11.06
CA ARG A 157 3.35 -6.42 -10.61
C ARG A 157 2.94 -6.47 -9.15
N ILE A 158 3.07 -5.32 -8.49
CA ILE A 158 2.62 -5.12 -7.10
C ILE A 158 1.81 -3.82 -6.97
N VAL A 159 1.04 -3.74 -5.89
CA VAL A 159 0.51 -2.49 -5.35
C VAL A 159 0.98 -2.33 -3.91
N HIS A 160 1.40 -1.14 -3.52
CA HIS A 160 1.90 -0.87 -2.19
C HIS A 160 1.72 0.59 -1.77
N ALA A 161 1.57 0.83 -0.47
CA ALA A 161 1.74 2.14 0.10
C ALA A 161 3.25 2.42 0.21
N SER A 162 3.76 3.26 -0.69
CA SER A 162 5.21 3.40 -0.94
C SER A 162 5.87 4.41 -0.01
N THR A 163 5.60 5.70 -0.22
CA THR A 163 6.16 6.80 0.58
C THR A 163 5.13 7.92 0.76
N ALA A 164 5.37 8.83 1.70
CA ALA A 164 4.52 10.00 1.91
C ALA A 164 4.39 10.88 0.65
N ARG A 165 5.41 10.89 -0.21
CA ARG A 165 5.40 11.64 -1.47
C ARG A 165 4.57 10.98 -2.57
N THR A 166 4.53 9.66 -2.60
CA THR A 166 3.96 8.90 -3.72
C THR A 166 2.65 8.18 -3.39
N GLY A 167 2.35 8.02 -2.09
CA GLY A 167 1.14 7.34 -1.66
C GLY A 167 1.09 5.85 -2.04
N ILE A 168 -0.12 5.37 -2.25
CA ILE A 168 -0.40 4.02 -2.73
C ILE A 168 -0.24 4.02 -4.26
N LYS A 169 0.61 3.12 -4.77
CA LYS A 169 0.94 3.07 -6.20
C LYS A 169 1.23 1.66 -6.69
N TYR A 170 1.26 1.51 -8.00
CA TYR A 170 1.79 0.32 -8.66
C TYR A 170 3.32 0.30 -8.64
N GLY A 171 3.89 -0.89 -8.71
CA GLY A 171 5.31 -1.14 -8.85
C GLY A 171 5.60 -2.51 -9.44
N TYR A 172 6.88 -2.90 -9.43
CA TYR A 172 7.34 -4.23 -9.81
C TYR A 172 7.87 -4.95 -8.57
N ALA A 173 7.61 -6.26 -8.47
CA ALA A 173 7.99 -7.05 -7.30
C ALA A 173 9.51 -7.10 -7.08
N ASN A 174 10.28 -7.03 -8.16
CA ASN A 174 11.75 -7.11 -8.13
C ASN A 174 12.46 -5.74 -7.96
N TYR A 175 11.74 -4.67 -7.58
CA TYR A 175 12.37 -3.35 -7.36
C TYR A 175 13.30 -3.32 -6.14
N LYS A 176 13.16 -4.29 -5.24
CA LYS A 176 14.03 -4.56 -4.09
C LYS A 176 14.23 -6.07 -3.94
N PRO A 177 15.29 -6.53 -3.23
CA PRO A 177 15.44 -7.93 -2.89
C PRO A 177 14.23 -8.45 -2.11
N ILE A 178 13.60 -9.51 -2.63
CA ILE A 178 12.47 -10.18 -1.98
C ILE A 178 13.02 -11.09 -0.89
N LEU A 179 12.51 -10.98 0.34
CA LEU A 179 12.90 -11.85 1.44
C LEU A 179 12.03 -13.12 1.50
N THR A 180 10.73 -12.97 1.30
CA THR A 180 9.76 -14.07 1.25
C THR A 180 8.48 -13.59 0.60
N ILE A 181 7.69 -14.52 0.06
CA ILE A 181 6.33 -14.26 -0.40
C ILE A 181 5.38 -15.10 0.43
N ARG A 182 4.31 -14.49 0.92
CA ARG A 182 3.38 -15.12 1.86
C ARG A 182 1.99 -15.20 1.26
N ARG A 183 1.43 -16.42 1.20
CA ARG A 183 0.05 -16.66 0.78
C ARG A 183 -0.84 -16.79 2.00
N ILE A 184 -1.86 -15.93 2.04
CA ILE A 184 -2.85 -15.90 3.14
C ILE A 184 -4.12 -16.63 2.71
N VAL A 185 -4.49 -16.49 1.44
CA VAL A 185 -5.73 -17.05 0.86
C VAL A 185 -5.40 -18.00 -0.29
N GLY A 186 -6.08 -19.13 -0.36
CA GLY A 186 -5.88 -20.11 -1.44
C GLY A 186 -5.90 -21.53 -0.97
#